data_baa81932c2342a5f466de977e9d6592c
#
_entry.id   baa81932c2342a5f466de977e9d6592c
#
_cell.length_a   1.000
_cell.length_b   1.000
_cell.length_c   1.000
_cell.angle_alpha   90.00
_cell.angle_beta   90.00
_cell.angle_gamma   90.00
#
_symmetry.space_group_name_H-M   'P 1'
#
loop_
_entity.id
_entity.type
_entity.pdbx_description
1 polymer ?
#
loop_
_entity_poly.entity_id
_entity_poly.type
_entity_poly.pdbx_seq_one_letter_code
_entity_poly.pdbx_strand_id
1 'polypeptide(L)'
;MAGRKKNKVSVLETQISNVEKALDVVDKLKEEQIKKEKIAKKNAKKERERIKKIEEKTEIIREDLINQLQAQGKYGKHFEDMIDDYIYLVGLKEDLQNDINEKGLRYCSMTGNGYTIEKANESIQNLYKANTQMLKILQDLNLQSPDIEEGEGDDLL
;
A
#
# COMPACT_ATOMS: atom_id res chain seq x y z
N MET A 1 55.61 -18.75 45.36
CA MET A 1 55.14 -17.54 44.67
C MET A 1 54.67 -17.79 43.20
N ALA A 2 54.80 -18.99 42.62
CA ALA A 2 54.43 -19.31 41.22
C ALA A 2 52.92 -19.53 40.99
N GLY A 3 52.14 -19.94 42.00
CA GLY A 3 50.70 -20.23 41.84
C GLY A 3 49.81 -19.02 41.61
N ARG A 4 50.14 -17.84 42.21
CA ARG A 4 49.36 -16.59 42.07
C ARG A 4 49.45 -15.94 40.67
N LYS A 5 50.56 -16.16 39.93
CA LYS A 5 50.75 -15.64 38.56
C LYS A 5 49.95 -16.44 37.55
N LYS A 6 49.87 -17.77 37.67
CA LYS A 6 49.07 -18.64 36.78
C LYS A 6 47.58 -18.34 36.83
N ASN A 7 47.05 -18.02 38.04
CA ASN A 7 45.62 -17.72 38.19
C ASN A 7 45.22 -16.38 37.56
N LYS A 8 46.10 -15.36 37.54
CA LYS A 8 45.86 -14.07 36.91
C LYS A 8 45.83 -14.17 35.37
N VAL A 9 46.69 -14.97 34.78
CA VAL A 9 46.76 -15.17 33.32
C VAL A 9 45.49 -15.84 32.84
N SER A 10 45.02 -16.91 33.48
CA SER A 10 43.82 -17.63 33.15
C SER A 10 42.55 -16.77 33.24
N VAL A 11 42.48 -15.85 34.21
CA VAL A 11 41.36 -14.89 34.33
C VAL A 11 41.38 -13.89 33.18
N LEU A 12 42.53 -13.38 32.78
CA LEU A 12 42.66 -12.46 31.66
C LEU A 12 42.29 -13.12 30.30
N GLU A 13 42.72 -14.35 30.08
CA GLU A 13 42.36 -15.13 28.89
C GLU A 13 40.84 -15.31 28.80
N THR A 14 40.17 -15.60 29.90
CA THR A 14 38.69 -15.70 29.95
C THR A 14 38.02 -14.37 29.66
N GLN A 15 38.54 -13.27 30.14
CA GLN A 15 38.03 -11.94 29.88
C GLN A 15 38.19 -11.55 28.42
N ILE A 16 39.33 -11.82 27.81
CA ILE A 16 39.59 -11.59 26.37
C ILE A 16 38.59 -12.38 25.53
N SER A 17 38.41 -13.66 25.78
CA SER A 17 37.43 -14.49 25.05
C SER A 17 36.00 -13.97 25.19
N ASN A 18 35.61 -13.44 26.34
CA ASN A 18 34.29 -12.84 26.52
C ASN A 18 34.12 -11.53 25.74
N VAL A 19 35.16 -10.71 25.66
CA VAL A 19 35.16 -9.46 24.88
C VAL A 19 35.09 -9.78 23.38
N GLU A 20 35.82 -10.76 22.89
CA GLU A 20 35.75 -11.21 21.50
C GLU A 20 34.34 -11.67 21.12
N LYS A 21 33.70 -12.51 21.95
CA LYS A 21 32.30 -12.93 21.75
C LYS A 21 31.32 -11.76 21.75
N ALA A 22 31.53 -10.79 22.65
CA ALA A 22 30.69 -9.59 22.69
C ALA A 22 30.87 -8.74 21.41
N LEU A 23 32.09 -8.63 20.90
CA LEU A 23 32.39 -7.92 19.66
C LEU A 23 31.68 -8.56 18.45
N ASP A 24 31.76 -9.89 18.33
CA ASP A 24 31.05 -10.66 17.28
C ASP A 24 29.54 -10.43 17.32
N VAL A 25 28.94 -10.35 18.49
CA VAL A 25 27.51 -10.06 18.64
C VAL A 25 27.20 -8.64 18.20
N VAL A 26 28.01 -7.67 18.56
CA VAL A 26 27.82 -6.27 18.15
C VAL A 26 27.94 -6.12 16.63
N ASP A 27 28.88 -6.79 16.01
CA ASP A 27 29.06 -6.71 14.55
C ASP A 27 27.90 -7.36 13.80
N LYS A 28 27.37 -8.49 14.28
CA LYS A 28 26.14 -9.10 13.74
C LYS A 28 24.93 -8.17 13.85
N LEU A 29 24.76 -7.50 15.01
CA LEU A 29 23.68 -6.55 15.21
C LEU A 29 23.78 -5.33 14.26
N LYS A 30 25.00 -4.82 14.02
CA LYS A 30 25.24 -3.75 13.05
C LYS A 30 24.87 -4.18 11.63
N GLU A 31 25.28 -5.37 11.24
CA GLU A 31 24.93 -5.92 9.91
C GLU A 31 23.40 -6.06 9.74
N GLU A 32 22.71 -6.54 10.77
CA GLU A 32 21.24 -6.63 10.74
C GLU A 32 20.58 -5.24 10.64
N GLN A 33 21.10 -4.25 11.37
CA GLN A 33 20.59 -2.88 11.27
C GLN A 33 20.78 -2.31 9.87
N ILE A 34 21.96 -2.49 9.26
CA ILE A 34 22.25 -2.04 7.90
C ILE A 34 21.32 -2.73 6.89
N LYS A 35 21.04 -4.02 7.06
CA LYS A 35 20.10 -4.75 6.21
C LYS A 35 18.67 -4.20 6.34
N LYS A 36 18.20 -3.96 7.57
CA LYS A 36 16.88 -3.37 7.85
C LYS A 36 16.74 -1.97 7.23
N GLU A 37 17.76 -1.13 7.37
CA GLU A 37 17.76 0.21 6.75
C GLU A 37 17.72 0.16 5.22
N LYS A 38 18.48 -0.74 4.60
CA LYS A 38 18.44 -0.92 3.13
C LYS A 38 17.05 -1.36 2.65
N ILE A 39 16.41 -2.29 3.37
CA ILE A 39 15.05 -2.74 3.07
C ILE A 39 14.06 -1.59 3.24
N ALA A 40 14.14 -0.83 4.35
CA ALA A 40 13.27 0.31 4.59
C ALA A 40 13.40 1.39 3.50
N LYS A 41 14.63 1.72 3.08
CA LYS A 41 14.87 2.68 1.98
C LYS A 41 14.31 2.18 0.65
N LYS A 42 14.45 0.88 0.34
CA LYS A 42 13.87 0.28 -0.87
C LYS A 42 12.35 0.34 -0.86
N ASN A 43 11.73 0.00 0.28
CA ASN A 43 10.27 0.05 0.43
C ASN A 43 9.74 1.49 0.34
N ALA A 44 10.41 2.44 0.99
CA ALA A 44 10.05 3.86 0.90
C ALA A 44 10.15 4.41 -0.54
N LYS A 45 11.17 3.98 -1.31
CA LYS A 45 11.28 4.34 -2.73
C LYS A 45 10.12 3.76 -3.55
N LYS A 46 9.82 2.48 -3.38
CA LYS A 46 8.71 1.80 -4.06
C LYS A 46 7.37 2.47 -3.77
N GLU A 47 7.15 2.85 -2.51
CA GLU A 47 5.93 3.53 -2.08
C GLU A 47 5.78 4.92 -2.69
N ARG A 48 6.85 5.71 -2.74
CA ARG A 48 6.85 7.02 -3.42
C ARG A 48 6.54 6.89 -4.91
N GLU A 49 7.11 5.90 -5.58
CA GLU A 49 6.83 5.64 -7.00
C GLU A 49 5.36 5.21 -7.22
N ARG A 50 4.80 4.44 -6.28
CA ARG A 50 3.39 4.05 -6.30
C ARG A 50 2.47 5.26 -6.15
N ILE A 51 2.71 6.10 -5.14
CA ILE A 51 1.95 7.32 -4.89
C ILE A 51 1.97 8.22 -6.12
N LYS A 52 3.15 8.47 -6.69
CA LYS A 52 3.28 9.31 -7.89
C LYS A 52 2.45 8.78 -9.07
N LYS A 53 2.44 7.47 -9.29
CA LYS A 53 1.61 6.86 -10.35
C LYS A 53 0.11 7.02 -10.09
N ILE A 54 -0.31 6.95 -8.83
CA ILE A 54 -1.71 7.18 -8.45
C ILE A 54 -2.08 8.64 -8.69
N GLU A 55 -1.24 9.59 -8.30
CA GLU A 55 -1.43 11.03 -8.53
C GLU A 55 -1.53 11.36 -10.03
N GLU A 56 -0.62 10.84 -10.85
CA GLU A 56 -0.66 11.03 -12.32
C GLU A 56 -1.96 10.44 -12.92
N LYS A 57 -2.35 9.25 -12.49
CA LYS A 57 -3.59 8.59 -12.93
C LYS A 57 -4.83 9.36 -12.52
N THR A 58 -4.88 9.83 -11.29
CA THR A 58 -6.04 10.56 -10.75
C THR A 58 -6.20 11.92 -11.42
N GLU A 59 -5.11 12.60 -11.75
CA GLU A 59 -5.17 13.88 -12.47
C GLU A 59 -5.76 13.70 -13.88
N ILE A 60 -5.31 12.69 -14.62
CA ILE A 60 -5.86 12.38 -15.95
C ILE A 60 -7.36 12.09 -15.87
N ILE A 61 -7.79 11.29 -14.87
CA ILE A 61 -9.22 10.97 -14.68
C ILE A 61 -10.00 12.23 -14.32
N ARG A 62 -9.45 13.09 -13.47
CA ARG A 62 -10.08 14.36 -13.07
C ARG A 62 -10.32 15.26 -14.27
N GLU A 63 -9.29 15.48 -15.08
CA GLU A 63 -9.38 16.30 -16.28
C GLU A 63 -10.43 15.74 -17.27
N ASP A 64 -10.45 14.44 -17.48
CA ASP A 64 -11.41 13.77 -18.36
C ASP A 64 -12.85 13.94 -17.88
N LEU A 65 -13.11 13.72 -16.56
CA LEU A 65 -14.45 13.90 -15.98
C LEU A 65 -14.92 15.36 -16.08
N ILE A 66 -14.05 16.33 -15.82
CA ILE A 66 -14.36 17.75 -15.98
C ILE A 66 -14.72 18.07 -17.43
N ASN A 67 -13.94 17.59 -18.39
CA ASN A 67 -14.19 17.83 -19.80
C ASN A 67 -15.52 17.23 -20.25
N GLN A 68 -15.87 16.03 -19.78
CA GLN A 68 -17.16 15.39 -20.09
C GLN A 68 -18.34 16.17 -19.51
N LEU A 69 -18.23 16.69 -18.27
CA LEU A 69 -19.27 17.53 -17.68
C LEU A 69 -19.44 18.84 -18.42
N GLN A 70 -18.35 19.50 -18.80
CA GLN A 70 -18.36 20.72 -19.59
C GLN A 70 -19.02 20.51 -20.98
N ALA A 71 -18.72 19.41 -21.65
CA ALA A 71 -19.34 19.02 -22.91
C ALA A 71 -20.87 18.83 -22.78
N GLN A 72 -21.35 18.43 -21.58
CA GLN A 72 -22.77 18.33 -21.27
C GLN A 72 -23.40 19.65 -20.80
N GLY A 73 -22.64 20.75 -20.76
CA GLY A 73 -23.11 22.04 -20.26
C GLY A 73 -23.33 22.07 -18.73
N LYS A 74 -22.75 21.14 -17.99
CA LYS A 74 -22.84 21.06 -16.55
C LYS A 74 -21.71 21.84 -15.90
N TYR A 75 -22.05 22.91 -15.21
CA TYR A 75 -21.13 23.77 -14.52
C TYR A 75 -21.58 23.95 -13.07
N GLY A 76 -20.65 23.96 -12.14
CA GLY A 76 -20.93 24.23 -10.74
C GLY A 76 -19.98 23.52 -9.79
N LYS A 77 -19.71 24.15 -8.66
CA LYS A 77 -18.75 23.61 -7.68
C LYS A 77 -19.17 22.28 -7.07
N HIS A 78 -20.48 22.02 -7.00
CA HIS A 78 -20.96 20.73 -6.51
C HIS A 78 -20.58 19.55 -7.43
N PHE A 79 -20.47 19.79 -8.74
CA PHE A 79 -19.96 18.77 -9.66
C PHE A 79 -18.46 18.54 -9.47
N GLU A 80 -17.70 19.62 -9.25
CA GLU A 80 -16.27 19.51 -8.94
C GLU A 80 -16.05 18.74 -7.63
N ASP A 81 -16.85 19.00 -6.59
CA ASP A 81 -16.83 18.30 -5.30
C ASP A 81 -17.13 16.80 -5.46
N MET A 82 -18.11 16.45 -6.29
CA MET A 82 -18.41 15.04 -6.61
C MET A 82 -17.27 14.36 -7.38
N ILE A 83 -16.59 15.10 -8.26
CA ILE A 83 -15.37 14.60 -8.94
C ILE A 83 -14.26 14.39 -7.92
N ASP A 84 -14.06 15.31 -6.97
CA ASP A 84 -13.05 15.17 -5.93
C ASP A 84 -13.29 13.95 -5.05
N ASP A 85 -14.54 13.68 -4.69
CA ASP A 85 -14.94 12.45 -4.00
C ASP A 85 -14.63 11.20 -4.83
N TYR A 86 -14.91 11.24 -6.13
CA TYR A 86 -14.58 10.14 -7.03
C TYR A 86 -13.07 9.89 -7.09
N ILE A 87 -12.27 10.93 -7.25
CA ILE A 87 -10.81 10.87 -7.28
C ILE A 87 -10.24 10.32 -5.97
N TYR A 88 -10.79 10.74 -4.82
CA TYR A 88 -10.43 10.15 -3.53
C TYR A 88 -10.71 8.65 -3.48
N LEU A 89 -11.87 8.22 -3.99
CA LEU A 89 -12.21 6.79 -4.05
C LEU A 89 -11.32 6.01 -5.03
N VAL A 90 -10.82 6.61 -6.10
CA VAL A 90 -9.81 5.99 -6.99
C VAL A 90 -8.55 5.68 -6.20
N GLY A 91 -8.03 6.63 -5.43
CA GLY A 91 -6.86 6.41 -4.56
C GLY A 91 -7.11 5.32 -3.51
N LEU A 92 -8.24 5.39 -2.80
CA LEU A 92 -8.64 4.39 -1.82
C LEU A 92 -8.74 2.98 -2.43
N LYS A 93 -9.27 2.86 -3.64
CA LYS A 93 -9.34 1.60 -4.37
C LYS A 93 -7.96 0.99 -4.62
N GLU A 94 -6.98 1.79 -5.04
CA GLU A 94 -5.59 1.35 -5.25
C GLU A 94 -4.96 0.86 -3.93
N ASP A 95 -5.22 1.54 -2.81
CA ASP A 95 -4.73 1.14 -1.49
C ASP A 95 -5.34 -0.18 -1.04
N LEU A 96 -6.66 -0.36 -1.20
CA LEU A 96 -7.35 -1.60 -0.86
C LEU A 96 -6.88 -2.77 -1.72
N GLN A 97 -6.66 -2.55 -3.02
CA GLN A 97 -6.11 -3.56 -3.92
C GLN A 97 -4.67 -3.95 -3.53
N ASN A 98 -3.85 -2.97 -3.14
CA ASN A 98 -2.50 -3.26 -2.66
C ASN A 98 -2.52 -4.08 -1.37
N ASP A 99 -3.37 -3.73 -0.40
CA ASP A 99 -3.53 -4.50 0.84
C ASP A 99 -3.98 -5.95 0.57
N ILE A 100 -4.92 -6.15 -0.37
CA ILE A 100 -5.35 -7.49 -0.78
C ILE A 100 -4.20 -8.26 -1.44
N ASN A 101 -3.40 -7.60 -2.28
CA ASN A 101 -2.25 -8.23 -2.94
C ASN A 101 -1.15 -8.62 -1.94
N GLU A 102 -0.95 -7.83 -0.89
CA GLU A 102 0.05 -8.09 0.14
C GLU A 102 -0.39 -9.14 1.15
N LYS A 103 -1.62 -9.07 1.64
CA LYS A 103 -2.14 -9.95 2.69
C LYS A 103 -2.88 -11.19 2.17
N GLY A 104 -3.36 -11.14 0.92
CA GLY A 104 -4.25 -12.15 0.35
C GLY A 104 -5.70 -12.01 0.83
N LEU A 105 -6.52 -13.01 0.47
CA LEU A 105 -7.93 -13.05 0.86
C LEU A 105 -8.13 -13.30 2.36
N ARG A 106 -7.17 -13.95 2.98
CA ARG A 106 -7.13 -14.26 4.41
C ARG A 106 -5.72 -14.06 4.93
N TYR A 107 -5.60 -13.70 6.18
CA TYR A 107 -4.31 -13.55 6.86
C TYR A 107 -4.36 -14.04 8.30
N CYS A 108 -3.20 -14.47 8.78
CA CYS A 108 -3.05 -14.90 10.18
C CYS A 108 -2.80 -13.66 11.07
N SER A 109 -3.58 -13.55 12.13
CA SER A 109 -3.43 -12.50 13.14
C SER A 109 -3.25 -13.15 14.52
N MET A 110 -2.34 -12.58 15.32
CA MET A 110 -2.14 -13.03 16.70
C MET A 110 -3.14 -12.33 17.61
N THR A 111 -3.84 -13.11 18.43
CA THR A 111 -4.73 -12.58 19.47
C THR A 111 -3.92 -12.07 20.66
N GLY A 112 -4.54 -11.22 21.51
CA GLY A 112 -3.91 -10.74 22.74
C GLY A 112 -3.46 -11.85 23.71
N ASN A 113 -4.03 -13.05 23.57
CA ASN A 113 -3.66 -14.23 24.37
C ASN A 113 -2.60 -15.12 23.68
N GLY A 114 -1.97 -14.65 22.60
CA GLY A 114 -0.90 -15.36 21.91
C GLY A 114 -1.35 -16.46 20.94
N TYR A 115 -2.65 -16.64 20.70
CA TYR A 115 -3.15 -17.58 19.70
C TYR A 115 -3.18 -16.96 18.31
N THR A 116 -2.80 -17.73 17.31
CA THR A 116 -2.92 -17.34 15.90
C THR A 116 -4.31 -17.69 15.40
N ILE A 117 -5.02 -16.71 14.85
CA ILE A 117 -6.33 -16.90 14.20
C ILE A 117 -6.25 -16.45 12.75
N GLU A 118 -6.95 -17.14 11.88
CA GLU A 118 -7.13 -16.75 10.49
C GLU A 118 -8.31 -15.80 10.39
N LYS A 119 -8.09 -14.63 9.74
CA LYS A 119 -9.11 -13.61 9.49
C LYS A 119 -9.29 -13.38 8.01
N ALA A 120 -10.53 -13.12 7.59
CA ALA A 120 -10.80 -12.61 6.26
C ALA A 120 -10.22 -11.20 6.12
N ASN A 121 -9.72 -10.85 4.93
CA ASN A 121 -9.25 -9.51 4.66
C ASN A 121 -10.44 -8.58 4.43
N GLU A 122 -10.65 -7.64 5.35
CA GLU A 122 -11.75 -6.66 5.31
C GLU A 122 -11.63 -5.70 4.10
N SER A 123 -10.43 -5.53 3.56
CA SER A 123 -10.18 -4.70 2.37
C SER A 123 -10.98 -5.16 1.16
N ILE A 124 -11.35 -6.45 1.09
CA ILE A 124 -12.19 -6.99 0.02
C ILE A 124 -13.60 -6.38 0.06
N GLN A 125 -14.23 -6.38 1.24
CA GLN A 125 -15.56 -5.79 1.40
C GLN A 125 -15.55 -4.27 1.20
N ASN A 126 -14.50 -3.61 1.69
CA ASN A 126 -14.33 -2.18 1.52
C ASN A 126 -14.09 -1.82 0.05
N LEU A 127 -13.39 -2.66 -0.71
CA LEU A 127 -13.21 -2.50 -2.16
C LEU A 127 -14.56 -2.56 -2.90
N TYR A 128 -15.43 -3.50 -2.55
CA TYR A 128 -16.79 -3.57 -3.13
C TYR A 128 -17.60 -2.31 -2.81
N LYS A 129 -17.55 -1.83 -1.57
CA LYS A 129 -18.24 -0.60 -1.17
C LYS A 129 -17.71 0.62 -1.94
N ALA A 130 -16.39 0.76 -2.04
CA ALA A 130 -15.77 1.84 -2.80
C ALA A 130 -16.20 1.81 -4.27
N ASN A 131 -16.17 0.66 -4.93
CA ASN A 131 -16.63 0.50 -6.31
C ASN A 131 -18.11 0.88 -6.47
N THR A 132 -18.97 0.49 -5.53
CA THR A 132 -20.39 0.84 -5.57
C THR A 132 -20.59 2.35 -5.46
N GLN A 133 -19.86 3.03 -4.58
CA GLN A 133 -19.93 4.48 -4.45
C GLN A 133 -19.39 5.19 -5.69
N MET A 134 -18.30 4.71 -6.27
CA MET A 134 -17.75 5.25 -7.52
C MET A 134 -18.78 5.18 -8.65
N LEU A 135 -19.43 4.02 -8.83
CA LEU A 135 -20.48 3.86 -9.85
C LEU A 135 -21.65 4.81 -9.58
N LYS A 136 -22.06 4.99 -8.33
CA LYS A 136 -23.14 5.90 -7.97
C LYS A 136 -22.79 7.35 -8.31
N ILE A 137 -21.58 7.81 -7.99
CA ILE A 137 -21.12 9.16 -8.36
C ILE A 137 -21.17 9.35 -9.88
N LEU A 138 -20.69 8.40 -10.67
CA LEU A 138 -20.76 8.50 -12.13
C LEU A 138 -22.22 8.55 -12.64
N GLN A 139 -23.14 7.80 -12.02
CA GLN A 139 -24.56 7.86 -12.34
C GLN A 139 -25.18 9.24 -11.98
N ASP A 140 -24.87 9.77 -10.80
CA ASP A 140 -25.36 11.07 -10.36
C ASP A 140 -24.80 12.22 -11.23
N LEU A 141 -23.56 12.08 -11.71
CA LEU A 141 -22.97 12.97 -12.72
C LEU A 141 -23.55 12.76 -14.14
N ASN A 142 -24.33 11.70 -14.34
CA ASN A 142 -24.84 11.27 -15.65
C ASN A 142 -23.72 11.06 -16.69
N LEU A 143 -22.61 10.48 -16.23
CA LEU A 143 -21.47 10.07 -17.05
C LEU A 143 -21.55 8.55 -17.30
N GLN A 144 -22.64 8.13 -17.93
CA GLN A 144 -22.80 6.76 -18.40
C GLN A 144 -22.12 6.62 -19.76
N SER A 145 -21.80 5.37 -20.15
CA SER A 145 -21.28 5.08 -21.47
C SER A 145 -22.12 5.79 -22.53
N PRO A 146 -21.49 6.40 -23.55
CA PRO A 146 -22.27 6.98 -24.63
C PRO A 146 -23.24 5.92 -25.12
N ASP A 147 -24.51 6.31 -25.30
CA ASP A 147 -25.48 5.47 -25.96
C ASP A 147 -24.84 5.03 -27.27
N ILE A 148 -24.61 3.73 -27.44
CA ILE A 148 -24.28 3.18 -28.75
C ILE A 148 -25.54 3.44 -29.52
N GLU A 149 -25.55 4.45 -30.40
CA GLU A 149 -26.58 4.57 -31.42
C GLU A 149 -26.56 3.21 -32.15
N GLU A 150 -27.59 2.41 -31.90
CA GLU A 150 -27.83 1.22 -32.70
C GLU A 150 -27.95 1.76 -34.11
N GLY A 151 -26.88 1.63 -34.87
CA GLY A 151 -26.90 1.97 -36.28
C GLY A 151 -28.09 1.24 -36.91
N GLU A 152 -29.00 2.01 -37.48
CA GLU A 152 -30.11 1.48 -38.28
C GLU A 152 -29.55 0.36 -39.14
N GLY A 153 -29.97 -0.86 -38.82
CA GLY A 153 -29.62 -2.02 -39.60
C GLY A 153 -30.07 -1.76 -41.05
N ASP A 154 -29.08 -1.59 -41.89
CA ASP A 154 -29.30 -1.53 -43.36
C ASP A 154 -29.97 -2.84 -43.75
N ASP A 155 -31.27 -2.74 -44.02
CA ASP A 155 -32.08 -3.76 -44.65
C ASP A 155 -31.50 -4.03 -46.05
N LEU A 156 -30.57 -4.97 -46.14
CA LEU A 156 -30.18 -5.59 -47.39
C LEU A 156 -30.93 -6.93 -47.55
N LEU A 157 -32.11 -6.83 -48.15
CA LEU A 157 -32.73 -7.90 -48.91
C LEU A 157 -32.00 -8.12 -50.23
#